data_0fead1864cf54b95c14d3f76246a9806
#
_entry.id   0fead1864cf54b95c14d3f76246a9806
#
_cell.length_a   1.000
_cell.length_b   1.000
_cell.length_c   1.000
_cell.angle_alpha   90.00
_cell.angle_beta   90.00
_cell.angle_gamma   90.00
#
_symmetry.space_group_name_H-M   'P 1'
#
loop_
_entity.id
_entity.type
_entity.pdbx_description
1 polymer ?
#
loop_
_entity_poly.entity_id
_entity_poly.type
_entity_poly.pdbx_seq_one_letter_code
_entity_poly.pdbx_strand_id
1 'polypeptide(L)'
;GPGAHIIMDTLSSYHSWDIQWGNHDILWMGALAGNRACQCNVIRLSLRYANLATLEEGYGINLVPLATFAMETYGDDPCEEFVPKIASADSARIDQKTSRLAALMHKAITIIQFKEEATIIKRNPAWKMSDRLLFNKIDYQKGTILLDGKEYELKSNSFPTIDPRHPDRLTPEEKQLMDKLNHSFQVSEKLHKHIRMLLQHGCMYAIYNNNLLF
;
A
#
# COMPACT_ATOMS: atom_id res chain seq x y z
N GLY A 1 -2.14 -11.58 6.99
CA GLY A 1 -2.28 -12.72 6.08
C GLY A 1 -3.74 -13.07 5.82
N PRO A 2 -4.02 -14.00 4.91
CA PRO A 2 -5.40 -14.45 4.67
C PRO A 2 -6.03 -14.90 5.99
N GLY A 3 -7.27 -14.47 6.26
CA GLY A 3 -7.96 -14.81 7.50
C GLY A 3 -7.65 -13.92 8.72
N ALA A 4 -6.80 -12.90 8.61
CA ALA A 4 -6.53 -11.99 9.72
C ALA A 4 -7.82 -11.37 10.29
N HIS A 5 -8.77 -11.02 9.42
CA HIS A 5 -10.06 -10.50 9.81
C HIS A 5 -10.92 -11.51 10.60
N ILE A 6 -10.79 -12.81 10.33
CA ILE A 6 -11.47 -13.88 11.07
C ILE A 6 -10.89 -13.99 12.48
N ILE A 7 -9.56 -13.92 12.59
CA ILE A 7 -8.88 -13.92 13.90
C ILE A 7 -9.32 -12.71 14.74
N MET A 8 -9.39 -11.53 14.16
CA MET A 8 -9.87 -10.34 14.84
C MET A 8 -11.33 -10.47 15.27
N ASP A 9 -12.20 -11.03 14.42
CA ASP A 9 -13.60 -11.31 14.81
C ASP A 9 -13.67 -12.29 15.97
N THR A 10 -12.83 -13.33 15.97
CA THR A 10 -12.79 -14.31 17.07
C THR A 10 -12.31 -13.66 18.36
N LEU A 11 -11.21 -12.91 18.34
CA LEU A 11 -10.69 -12.20 19.50
C LEU A 11 -11.71 -11.22 20.09
N SER A 12 -12.54 -10.59 19.24
CA SER A 12 -13.57 -9.65 19.71
C SER A 12 -14.62 -10.29 20.64
N SER A 13 -14.74 -11.61 20.64
CA SER A 13 -15.65 -12.34 21.53
C SER A 13 -15.05 -12.67 22.90
N TYR A 14 -13.75 -12.47 23.07
CA TYR A 14 -13.08 -12.69 24.37
C TYR A 14 -13.07 -11.40 25.19
N HIS A 15 -13.17 -11.53 26.50
CA HIS A 15 -13.28 -10.41 27.45
C HIS A 15 -11.93 -9.96 28.02
N SER A 16 -10.84 -10.70 27.79
CA SER A 16 -9.51 -10.36 28.27
C SER A 16 -8.48 -10.78 27.25
N TRP A 17 -7.88 -9.82 26.57
CA TRP A 17 -6.77 -9.99 25.63
C TRP A 17 -6.05 -8.66 25.38
N ASP A 18 -4.78 -8.73 25.07
CA ASP A 18 -3.94 -7.59 24.71
C ASP A 18 -3.23 -7.87 23.38
N ILE A 19 -2.85 -6.81 22.69
CA ILE A 19 -2.08 -6.89 21.45
C ILE A 19 -0.99 -5.82 21.40
N GLN A 20 0.22 -6.18 21.02
CA GLN A 20 1.25 -5.23 20.66
C GLN A 20 1.11 -4.87 19.17
N TRP A 21 1.09 -3.57 18.87
CA TRP A 21 0.98 -3.10 17.50
C TRP A 21 2.29 -3.32 16.74
N GLY A 22 2.20 -4.01 15.62
CA GLY A 22 3.25 -4.02 14.61
C GLY A 22 3.18 -2.77 13.71
N ASN A 23 4.24 -2.56 12.93
CA ASN A 23 4.28 -1.47 11.95
C ASN A 23 3.14 -1.52 10.92
N HIS A 24 2.66 -2.71 10.58
CA HIS A 24 1.52 -2.88 9.67
C HIS A 24 0.20 -2.44 10.31
N ASP A 25 0.01 -2.65 11.60
CA ASP A 25 -1.21 -2.21 12.30
C ASP A 25 -1.34 -0.69 12.26
N ILE A 26 -0.24 0.02 12.45
CA ILE A 26 -0.19 1.49 12.33
C ILE A 26 -0.57 1.95 10.90
N LEU A 27 -0.13 1.22 9.86
CA LEU A 27 -0.54 1.52 8.48
C LEU A 27 -2.05 1.36 8.27
N TRP A 28 -2.67 0.32 8.84
CA TRP A 28 -4.10 0.11 8.77
C TRP A 28 -4.89 1.18 9.53
N MET A 29 -4.40 1.60 10.70
CA MET A 29 -4.96 2.73 11.46
C MET A 29 -4.92 4.02 10.64
N GLY A 30 -3.76 4.33 10.03
CA GLY A 30 -3.60 5.49 9.15
C GLY A 30 -4.49 5.41 7.91
N ALA A 31 -4.64 4.23 7.31
CA ALA A 31 -5.49 4.03 6.14
C ALA A 31 -6.96 4.32 6.45
N LEU A 32 -7.48 3.82 7.59
CA LEU A 32 -8.83 4.12 8.04
C LEU A 32 -9.01 5.60 8.38
N ALA A 33 -8.01 6.24 8.97
CA ALA A 33 -8.01 7.66 9.29
C ALA A 33 -7.96 8.58 8.05
N GLY A 34 -7.92 8.02 6.84
CA GLY A 34 -7.92 8.76 5.58
C GLY A 34 -6.54 9.17 5.07
N ASN A 35 -5.46 8.64 5.66
CA ASN A 35 -4.11 8.85 5.14
C ASN A 35 -3.91 8.05 3.85
N ARG A 36 -3.85 8.76 2.71
CA ARG A 36 -3.76 8.15 1.38
C ARG A 36 -2.47 7.36 1.16
N ALA A 37 -1.34 7.83 1.69
CA ALA A 37 -0.08 7.09 1.61
C ALA A 37 -0.17 5.75 2.36
N CYS A 38 -0.84 5.71 3.51
CA CYS A 38 -1.11 4.47 4.25
C CYS A 38 -2.05 3.53 3.45
N GLN A 39 -3.11 4.07 2.83
CA GLN A 39 -4.01 3.29 1.97
C GLN A 39 -3.26 2.67 0.80
N CYS A 40 -2.45 3.45 0.09
CA CYS A 40 -1.59 2.95 -0.98
C CYS A 40 -0.66 1.84 -0.49
N ASN A 41 -0.04 2.01 0.67
CA ASN A 41 0.90 1.03 1.24
C ASN A 41 0.19 -0.28 1.58
N VAL A 42 -0.99 -0.23 2.23
CA VAL A 42 -1.81 -1.41 2.55
C VAL A 42 -2.19 -2.17 1.27
N ILE A 43 -2.68 -1.47 0.24
CA ILE A 43 -3.05 -2.08 -1.05
C ILE A 43 -1.80 -2.67 -1.73
N ARG A 44 -0.71 -1.93 -1.80
CA ARG A 44 0.55 -2.36 -2.42
C ARG A 44 1.10 -3.64 -1.79
N LEU A 45 1.11 -3.71 -0.46
CA LEU A 45 1.56 -4.92 0.25
C LEU A 45 0.63 -6.10 -0.01
N SER A 46 -0.68 -5.89 -0.06
CA SER A 46 -1.65 -6.94 -0.37
C SER A 46 -1.46 -7.47 -1.79
N LEU A 47 -1.19 -6.60 -2.77
CA LEU A 47 -0.85 -6.99 -4.15
C LEU A 47 0.46 -7.75 -4.21
N ARG A 48 1.50 -7.26 -3.53
CA ARG A 48 2.83 -7.89 -3.51
C ARG A 48 2.80 -9.34 -3.03
N TYR A 49 1.94 -9.65 -2.07
CA TYR A 49 1.84 -10.97 -1.45
C TYR A 49 0.57 -11.73 -1.84
N ALA A 50 -0.11 -11.31 -2.91
CA ALA A 50 -1.34 -11.92 -3.43
C ALA A 50 -2.43 -12.10 -2.35
N ASN A 51 -2.58 -11.12 -1.45
CA ASN A 51 -3.52 -11.18 -0.33
C ASN A 51 -4.69 -10.19 -0.51
N LEU A 52 -5.25 -10.11 -1.71
CA LEU A 52 -6.36 -9.19 -2.02
C LEU A 52 -7.66 -9.61 -1.32
N ALA A 53 -7.87 -10.90 -1.09
CA ALA A 53 -9.05 -11.41 -0.39
C ALA A 53 -9.26 -10.76 0.99
N THR A 54 -8.19 -10.39 1.70
CA THR A 54 -8.31 -9.66 2.96
C THR A 54 -8.92 -8.27 2.75
N LEU A 55 -8.58 -7.57 1.66
CA LEU A 55 -9.15 -6.26 1.36
C LEU A 55 -10.59 -6.38 0.87
N GLU A 56 -10.83 -7.23 -0.13
CA GLU A 56 -12.10 -7.30 -0.84
C GLU A 56 -13.14 -8.09 -0.04
N GLU A 57 -12.86 -9.34 0.28
CA GLU A 57 -13.79 -10.22 1.01
C GLU A 57 -13.80 -9.94 2.51
N GLY A 58 -12.61 -9.64 3.07
CA GLY A 58 -12.45 -9.38 4.50
C GLY A 58 -13.05 -8.06 4.93
N TYR A 59 -12.72 -6.97 4.24
CA TYR A 59 -13.09 -5.61 4.64
C TYR A 59 -14.00 -4.89 3.64
N GLY A 60 -14.34 -5.49 2.51
CA GLY A 60 -15.23 -4.89 1.50
C GLY A 60 -14.60 -3.69 0.77
N ILE A 61 -13.26 -3.62 0.70
CA ILE A 61 -12.56 -2.56 0.00
C ILE A 61 -12.67 -2.80 -1.51
N ASN A 62 -13.32 -1.89 -2.22
CA ASN A 62 -13.52 -2.02 -3.66
C ASN A 62 -12.25 -1.61 -4.44
N LEU A 63 -11.59 -2.59 -5.06
CA LEU A 63 -10.38 -2.39 -5.87
C LEU A 63 -10.67 -2.30 -7.38
N VAL A 64 -11.91 -2.43 -7.83
CA VAL A 64 -12.29 -2.31 -9.26
C VAL A 64 -11.81 -0.99 -9.88
N PRO A 65 -11.95 0.18 -9.21
CA PRO A 65 -11.42 1.43 -9.77
C PRO A 65 -9.90 1.41 -10.01
N LEU A 66 -9.13 0.75 -9.13
CA LEU A 66 -7.69 0.58 -9.32
C LEU A 66 -7.37 -0.37 -10.46
N ALA A 67 -8.11 -1.46 -10.59
CA ALA A 67 -7.94 -2.42 -11.69
C ALA A 67 -8.19 -1.76 -13.05
N THR A 68 -9.28 -1.00 -13.18
CA THR A 68 -9.62 -0.24 -14.40
C THR A 68 -8.52 0.76 -14.74
N PHE A 69 -8.15 1.63 -13.79
CA PHE A 69 -7.09 2.62 -13.98
C PHE A 69 -5.76 1.97 -14.39
N ALA A 70 -5.39 0.86 -13.74
CA ALA A 70 -4.13 0.17 -14.03
C ALA A 70 -4.11 -0.43 -15.44
N MET A 71 -5.22 -1.01 -15.90
CA MET A 71 -5.34 -1.55 -17.26
C MET A 71 -5.28 -0.44 -18.32
N GLU A 72 -5.99 0.67 -18.11
CA GLU A 72 -6.02 1.79 -19.04
C GLU A 72 -4.67 2.52 -19.13
N THR A 73 -3.94 2.62 -18.02
CA THR A 73 -2.71 3.41 -17.93
C THR A 73 -1.45 2.60 -18.21
N TYR A 74 -1.38 1.34 -17.77
CA TYR A 74 -0.20 0.49 -17.81
C TYR A 74 -0.40 -0.80 -18.61
N GLY A 75 -1.51 -0.94 -19.37
CA GLY A 75 -1.86 -2.18 -20.07
C GLY A 75 -0.78 -2.74 -20.99
N ASP A 76 0.01 -1.87 -21.62
CA ASP A 76 1.10 -2.25 -22.52
C ASP A 76 2.46 -2.44 -21.80
N ASP A 77 2.56 -2.10 -20.51
CA ASP A 77 3.80 -2.26 -19.73
C ASP A 77 3.94 -3.72 -19.25
N PRO A 78 5.08 -4.38 -19.42
CA PRO A 78 5.30 -5.74 -18.92
C PRO A 78 5.07 -5.90 -17.41
N CYS A 79 5.42 -4.91 -16.60
CA CYS A 79 5.29 -4.90 -15.14
C CYS A 79 5.91 -6.12 -14.44
N GLU A 80 6.96 -6.72 -14.99
CA GLU A 80 7.57 -7.97 -14.49
C GLU A 80 8.06 -7.85 -13.05
N GLU A 81 8.58 -6.67 -12.67
CA GLU A 81 9.09 -6.42 -11.32
C GLU A 81 7.99 -6.29 -10.25
N PHE A 82 6.75 -6.14 -10.71
CA PHE A 82 5.56 -5.98 -9.87
C PHE A 82 4.73 -7.24 -9.73
N VAL A 83 5.15 -8.34 -10.36
CA VAL A 83 4.48 -9.64 -10.23
C VAL A 83 4.43 -10.05 -8.75
N PRO A 84 3.28 -10.56 -8.27
CA PRO A 84 3.13 -10.97 -6.88
C PRO A 84 4.17 -12.02 -6.47
N LYS A 85 4.72 -11.88 -5.27
CA LYS A 85 5.61 -12.87 -4.66
C LYS A 85 4.77 -13.89 -3.92
N ILE A 86 4.58 -15.05 -4.54
CA ILE A 86 3.77 -16.14 -4.00
C ILE A 86 4.70 -17.23 -3.48
N ALA A 87 4.40 -17.77 -2.30
CA ALA A 87 5.10 -18.95 -1.82
C ALA A 87 4.87 -20.14 -2.78
N SER A 88 5.87 -20.95 -3.02
CA SER A 88 5.83 -22.05 -3.99
C SER A 88 4.65 -23.01 -3.80
N ALA A 89 4.17 -23.17 -2.58
CA ALA A 89 2.99 -24.00 -2.26
C ALA A 89 1.65 -23.42 -2.78
N ASP A 90 1.58 -22.11 -3.00
CA ASP A 90 0.36 -21.41 -3.43
C ASP A 90 0.41 -20.96 -4.90
N SER A 91 1.51 -21.17 -5.59
CA SER A 91 1.72 -20.72 -6.98
C SER A 91 0.71 -21.31 -7.98
N ALA A 92 0.17 -22.48 -7.70
CA ALA A 92 -0.85 -23.14 -8.54
C ALA A 92 -2.26 -22.48 -8.45
N ARG A 93 -2.47 -21.54 -7.53
CA ARG A 93 -3.78 -20.93 -7.26
C ARG A 93 -4.05 -19.65 -8.04
N ILE A 94 -3.04 -19.07 -8.65
CA ILE A 94 -3.20 -17.79 -9.37
C ILE A 94 -2.91 -18.03 -10.85
N ASP A 95 -3.92 -17.82 -11.68
CA ASP A 95 -3.74 -17.87 -13.12
C ASP A 95 -2.92 -16.67 -13.65
N GLN A 96 -2.40 -16.82 -14.87
CA GLN A 96 -1.53 -15.82 -15.49
C GLN A 96 -2.23 -14.45 -15.69
N LYS A 97 -3.54 -14.44 -15.97
CA LYS A 97 -4.30 -13.19 -16.17
C LYS A 97 -4.45 -12.43 -14.87
N THR A 98 -4.80 -13.13 -13.80
CA THR A 98 -4.92 -12.56 -12.44
C THR A 98 -3.57 -12.03 -11.96
N SER A 99 -2.48 -12.77 -12.19
CA SER A 99 -1.11 -12.33 -11.86
C SER A 99 -0.72 -11.08 -12.65
N ARG A 100 -1.07 -11.02 -13.94
CA ARG A 100 -0.82 -9.85 -14.80
C ARG A 100 -1.56 -8.62 -14.31
N LEU A 101 -2.85 -8.74 -14.02
CA LEU A 101 -3.66 -7.63 -13.51
C LEU A 101 -3.12 -7.14 -12.16
N ALA A 102 -2.77 -8.05 -11.26
CA ALA A 102 -2.16 -7.71 -9.97
C ALA A 102 -0.84 -6.94 -10.15
N ALA A 103 -0.01 -7.30 -11.13
CA ALA A 103 1.23 -6.58 -11.43
C ALA A 103 0.96 -5.15 -11.94
N LEU A 104 -0.01 -4.94 -12.81
CA LEU A 104 -0.42 -3.61 -13.27
C LEU A 104 -0.93 -2.75 -12.11
N MET A 105 -1.84 -3.30 -11.30
CA MET A 105 -2.36 -2.62 -10.10
C MET A 105 -1.24 -2.28 -9.11
N HIS A 106 -0.28 -3.19 -8.91
CA HIS A 106 0.85 -3.01 -8.02
C HIS A 106 1.75 -1.85 -8.49
N LYS A 107 2.06 -1.77 -9.79
CA LYS A 107 2.80 -0.63 -10.36
C LYS A 107 2.03 0.67 -10.17
N ALA A 108 0.76 0.71 -10.55
CA ALA A 108 -0.09 1.89 -10.45
C ALA A 108 -0.13 2.44 -9.02
N ILE A 109 -0.46 1.61 -8.04
CA ILE A 109 -0.56 2.05 -6.64
C ILE A 109 0.80 2.42 -6.04
N THR A 110 1.91 1.81 -6.50
CA THR A 110 3.26 2.15 -6.05
C THR A 110 3.64 3.56 -6.50
N ILE A 111 3.34 3.92 -7.74
CA ILE A 111 3.61 5.27 -8.27
C ILE A 111 2.79 6.31 -7.48
N ILE A 112 1.51 6.06 -7.27
CA ILE A 112 0.64 6.94 -6.49
C ILE A 112 1.14 7.06 -5.04
N GLN A 113 1.57 5.94 -4.42
CA GLN A 113 2.14 5.95 -3.07
C GLN A 113 3.32 6.91 -2.96
N PHE A 114 4.28 6.86 -3.88
CA PHE A 114 5.45 7.74 -3.84
C PHE A 114 5.09 9.22 -4.02
N LYS A 115 4.06 9.54 -4.81
CA LYS A 115 3.54 10.91 -4.94
C LYS A 115 2.89 11.41 -3.64
N GLU A 116 2.07 10.56 -3.00
CA GLU A 116 1.42 10.89 -1.71
C GLU A 116 2.46 11.01 -0.58
N GLU A 117 3.44 10.10 -0.51
CA GLU A 117 4.56 10.18 0.44
C GLU A 117 5.39 11.45 0.23
N ALA A 118 5.70 11.82 -1.01
CA ALA A 118 6.43 13.03 -1.33
C ALA A 118 5.68 14.29 -0.84
N THR A 119 4.36 14.29 -0.93
CA THR A 119 3.52 15.37 -0.40
C THR A 119 3.68 15.50 1.12
N ILE A 120 3.72 14.38 1.84
CA ILE A 120 3.91 14.35 3.30
C ILE A 120 5.32 14.83 3.66
N ILE A 121 6.35 14.32 2.98
CA ILE A 121 7.76 14.68 3.22
C ILE A 121 7.97 16.19 3.01
N LYS A 122 7.46 16.74 1.92
CA LYS A 122 7.58 18.17 1.60
C LYS A 122 6.87 19.09 2.60
N ARG A 123 5.79 18.62 3.24
CA ARG A 123 5.11 19.35 4.33
C ARG A 123 5.90 19.33 5.64
N ASN A 124 6.83 18.37 5.81
CA ASN A 124 7.57 18.14 7.06
C ASN A 124 9.08 18.15 6.82
N PRO A 125 9.69 19.27 6.38
CA PRO A 125 11.11 19.32 6.03
C PRO A 125 12.03 19.02 7.22
N ALA A 126 11.55 19.24 8.45
CA ALA A 126 12.28 18.92 9.68
C ALA A 126 12.59 17.42 9.84
N TRP A 127 11.86 16.54 9.16
CA TRP A 127 12.13 15.09 9.18
C TRP A 127 13.37 14.68 8.39
N LYS A 128 13.92 15.58 7.56
CA LYS A 128 15.12 15.34 6.74
C LYS A 128 15.04 14.08 5.87
N MET A 129 13.87 13.82 5.31
CA MET A 129 13.58 12.62 4.49
C MET A 129 13.59 12.89 2.97
N SER A 130 14.26 13.95 2.53
CA SER A 130 14.31 14.31 1.10
C SER A 130 15.00 13.27 0.22
N ASP A 131 15.85 12.42 0.81
CA ASP A 131 16.46 11.26 0.14
C ASP A 131 15.44 10.26 -0.38
N ARG A 132 14.23 10.25 0.16
CA ARG A 132 13.10 9.39 -0.25
C ARG A 132 12.27 9.97 -1.40
N LEU A 133 12.55 11.16 -1.89
CA LEU A 133 11.89 11.75 -3.06
C LEU A 133 12.47 11.15 -4.35
N LEU A 134 12.14 9.88 -4.62
CA LEU A 134 12.78 9.07 -5.65
C LEU A 134 12.54 9.59 -7.06
N PHE A 135 11.35 10.10 -7.36
CA PHE A 135 11.01 10.61 -8.70
C PHE A 135 11.84 11.83 -9.12
N ASN A 136 12.36 12.60 -8.17
CA ASN A 136 13.27 13.71 -8.44
C ASN A 136 14.71 13.26 -8.81
N LYS A 137 15.02 11.97 -8.62
CA LYS A 137 16.34 11.38 -8.87
C LYS A 137 16.38 10.60 -10.19
N ILE A 138 15.28 10.55 -10.92
CA ILE A 138 15.16 9.83 -12.20
C ILE A 138 15.53 10.75 -13.35
N ASP A 139 16.43 10.30 -14.21
CA ASP A 139 16.61 10.82 -15.56
C ASP A 139 15.66 10.06 -16.50
N TYR A 140 14.51 10.66 -16.80
CA TYR A 140 13.48 10.06 -17.62
C TYR A 140 13.87 9.88 -19.09
N GLN A 141 14.91 10.62 -19.58
CA GLN A 141 15.41 10.49 -20.94
C GLN A 141 16.35 9.30 -21.06
N LYS A 142 17.25 9.15 -20.08
CA LYS A 142 18.18 8.01 -20.05
C LYS A 142 17.57 6.74 -19.49
N GLY A 143 16.47 6.82 -18.73
CA GLY A 143 15.90 5.67 -18.01
C GLY A 143 16.78 5.23 -16.83
N THR A 144 17.38 6.18 -16.12
CA THR A 144 18.28 5.90 -14.98
C THR A 144 17.81 6.60 -13.73
N ILE A 145 18.27 6.12 -12.57
CA ILE A 145 18.06 6.75 -11.27
C ILE A 145 19.39 6.90 -10.51
N LEU A 146 19.60 8.08 -9.92
CA LEU A 146 20.78 8.37 -9.10
C LEU A 146 20.49 8.08 -7.62
N LEU A 147 21.11 7.05 -7.04
CA LEU A 147 21.00 6.68 -5.64
C LEU A 147 22.38 6.62 -5.00
N ASP A 148 22.57 7.33 -3.89
CA ASP A 148 23.85 7.36 -3.13
C ASP A 148 25.09 7.62 -3.99
N GLY A 149 24.96 8.53 -4.98
CA GLY A 149 26.02 8.88 -5.90
C GLY A 149 26.31 7.87 -7.01
N LYS A 150 25.51 6.78 -7.11
CA LYS A 150 25.60 5.78 -8.18
C LYS A 150 24.39 5.85 -9.08
N GLU A 151 24.62 5.72 -10.38
CA GLU A 151 23.56 5.65 -11.40
C GLU A 151 23.19 4.19 -11.64
N TYR A 152 21.88 3.92 -11.66
CA TYR A 152 21.31 2.60 -11.91
C TYR A 152 20.31 2.69 -13.04
N GLU A 153 20.34 1.72 -13.95
CA GLU A 153 19.31 1.58 -14.99
C GLU A 153 17.97 1.17 -14.40
N LEU A 154 16.91 1.81 -14.87
CA LEU A 154 15.54 1.41 -14.56
C LEU A 154 15.16 0.22 -15.44
N LYS A 155 14.65 -0.84 -14.84
CA LYS A 155 14.17 -2.02 -15.58
C LYS A 155 12.93 -1.75 -16.42
N SER A 156 12.15 -0.74 -16.06
CA SER A 156 11.06 -0.19 -16.84
C SER A 156 11.12 1.32 -16.77
N ASN A 157 11.07 2.00 -17.92
CA ASN A 157 11.05 3.45 -18.04
C ASN A 157 9.65 3.98 -18.45
N SER A 158 8.59 3.20 -18.21
CA SER A 158 7.21 3.57 -18.49
C SER A 158 6.59 4.28 -17.28
N PHE A 159 6.47 5.60 -17.38
CA PHE A 159 5.89 6.48 -16.34
C PHE A 159 4.84 7.43 -16.93
N PRO A 160 3.73 6.91 -17.51
CA PRO A 160 2.77 7.73 -18.25
C PRO A 160 2.07 8.80 -17.41
N THR A 161 2.03 8.66 -16.09
CA THR A 161 1.39 9.62 -15.17
C THR A 161 2.37 10.58 -14.51
N ILE A 162 3.65 10.56 -14.85
CA ILE A 162 4.66 11.44 -14.27
C ILE A 162 5.01 12.58 -15.24
N ASP A 163 4.79 13.82 -14.80
CA ASP A 163 5.38 15.01 -15.42
C ASP A 163 6.78 15.22 -14.82
N PRO A 164 7.87 15.11 -15.60
CA PRO A 164 9.24 15.31 -15.08
C PRO A 164 9.49 16.65 -14.40
N ARG A 165 8.68 17.70 -14.73
CA ARG A 165 8.79 19.03 -14.09
C ARG A 165 8.10 19.07 -12.72
N HIS A 166 7.13 18.19 -12.50
CA HIS A 166 6.35 18.09 -11.28
C HIS A 166 6.07 16.61 -10.93
N PRO A 167 7.12 15.80 -10.69
CA PRO A 167 7.00 14.34 -10.68
C PRO A 167 6.15 13.79 -9.53
N ASP A 168 6.00 14.55 -8.44
CA ASP A 168 5.18 14.14 -7.29
C ASP A 168 3.70 14.58 -7.42
N ARG A 169 3.33 15.25 -8.51
CA ARG A 169 1.96 15.74 -8.67
C ARG A 169 1.06 14.61 -9.16
N LEU A 170 -0.04 14.37 -8.42
CA LEU A 170 -1.08 13.46 -8.88
C LEU A 170 -1.79 14.02 -10.11
N THR A 171 -2.08 13.16 -11.09
CA THR A 171 -2.98 13.49 -12.19
C THR A 171 -4.43 13.63 -11.69
N PRO A 172 -5.35 14.23 -12.48
CA PRO A 172 -6.77 14.25 -12.13
C PRO A 172 -7.36 12.86 -11.93
N GLU A 173 -6.96 11.90 -12.77
CA GLU A 173 -7.41 10.50 -12.73
C GLU A 173 -6.91 9.80 -11.46
N GLU A 174 -5.62 10.00 -11.11
CA GLU A 174 -5.05 9.47 -9.86
C GLU A 174 -5.76 10.05 -8.63
N LYS A 175 -6.11 11.34 -8.63
CA LYS A 175 -6.88 11.97 -7.54
C LYS A 175 -8.26 11.35 -7.41
N GLN A 176 -8.98 11.19 -8.54
CA GLN A 176 -10.30 10.57 -8.54
C GLN A 176 -10.25 9.12 -8.07
N LEU A 177 -9.21 8.37 -8.48
CA LEU A 177 -8.98 7.01 -7.99
C LEU A 177 -8.80 7.00 -6.47
N MET A 178 -7.92 7.87 -5.96
CA MET A 178 -7.67 7.95 -4.52
C MET A 178 -8.89 8.39 -3.72
N ASP A 179 -9.76 9.23 -4.27
CA ASP A 179 -11.03 9.60 -3.63
C ASP A 179 -11.96 8.37 -3.50
N LYS A 180 -12.07 7.55 -4.55
CA LYS A 180 -12.86 6.31 -4.52
C LYS A 180 -12.29 5.29 -3.54
N LEU A 181 -10.98 5.09 -3.53
CA LEU A 181 -10.31 4.18 -2.59
C LEU A 181 -10.48 4.66 -1.15
N ASN A 182 -10.24 5.93 -0.89
CA ASN A 182 -10.42 6.53 0.45
C ASN A 182 -11.85 6.34 0.96
N HIS A 183 -12.84 6.61 0.11
CA HIS A 183 -14.24 6.36 0.46
C HIS A 183 -14.47 4.89 0.85
N SER A 184 -13.94 3.95 0.08
CA SER A 184 -14.09 2.51 0.34
C SER A 184 -13.50 2.10 1.70
N PHE A 185 -12.33 2.64 2.08
CA PHE A 185 -11.76 2.41 3.42
C PHE A 185 -12.65 3.00 4.52
N GLN A 186 -13.17 4.21 4.33
CA GLN A 186 -13.94 4.93 5.35
C GLN A 186 -15.33 4.35 5.61
N VAL A 187 -15.95 3.69 4.64
CA VAL A 187 -17.27 3.09 4.82
C VAL A 187 -17.23 1.63 5.29
N SER A 188 -16.05 1.04 5.44
CA SER A 188 -15.88 -0.35 5.88
C SER A 188 -16.16 -0.49 7.38
N GLU A 189 -17.38 -0.86 7.75
CA GLU A 189 -17.77 -1.07 9.15
C GLU A 189 -16.90 -2.09 9.88
N LYS A 190 -16.57 -3.20 9.20
CA LYS A 190 -15.71 -4.24 9.75
C LYS A 190 -14.30 -3.72 10.04
N LEU A 191 -13.74 -2.90 9.16
CA LEU A 191 -12.44 -2.28 9.39
C LEU A 191 -12.52 -1.32 10.58
N HIS A 192 -13.56 -0.48 10.67
CA HIS A 192 -13.79 0.39 11.83
C HIS A 192 -13.84 -0.39 13.14
N LYS A 193 -14.60 -1.52 13.18
CA LYS A 193 -14.66 -2.39 14.35
C LYS A 193 -13.28 -2.87 14.75
N HIS A 194 -12.50 -3.43 13.83
CA HIS A 194 -11.19 -4.01 14.12
C HIS A 194 -10.15 -2.94 14.52
N ILE A 195 -10.13 -1.78 13.87
CA ILE A 195 -9.21 -0.70 14.28
C ILE A 195 -9.58 -0.17 15.67
N ARG A 196 -10.85 -0.05 15.98
CA ARG A 196 -11.30 0.31 17.34
C ARG A 196 -10.82 -0.71 18.38
N MET A 197 -10.89 -2.00 18.08
CA MET A 197 -10.36 -3.05 18.95
C MET A 197 -8.85 -2.92 19.15
N LEU A 198 -8.08 -2.70 18.07
CA LEU A 198 -6.64 -2.46 18.17
C LEU A 198 -6.33 -1.26 19.05
N LEU A 199 -7.11 -0.18 18.98
CA LEU A 199 -6.92 1.00 19.80
C LEU A 199 -7.32 0.79 21.28
N GLN A 200 -8.35 -0.02 21.54
CA GLN A 200 -8.83 -0.28 22.89
C GLN A 200 -8.00 -1.32 23.66
N HIS A 201 -7.49 -2.33 22.96
CA HIS A 201 -6.79 -3.49 23.54
C HIS A 201 -5.31 -3.56 23.14
N GLY A 202 -4.81 -2.56 22.42
CA GLY A 202 -3.47 -2.59 21.88
C GLY A 202 -2.62 -1.39 22.30
N CYS A 203 -1.30 -1.60 22.26
CA CYS A 203 -0.30 -0.57 22.52
C CYS A 203 0.99 -0.89 21.75
N MET A 204 1.88 0.09 21.64
CA MET A 204 3.21 -0.11 21.00
C MET A 204 4.12 -0.98 21.89
N TYR A 205 3.98 -0.87 23.20
CA TYR A 205 4.70 -1.68 24.17
C TYR A 205 3.88 -1.83 25.45
N ALA A 206 4.13 -2.89 26.19
CA ALA A 206 3.57 -3.09 27.52
C ALA A 206 4.65 -3.64 28.47
N ILE A 207 4.50 -3.39 29.76
CA ILE A 207 5.39 -3.94 30.79
C ILE A 207 4.56 -4.87 31.66
N TYR A 208 4.92 -6.16 31.67
CA TYR A 208 4.29 -7.18 32.48
C TYR A 208 5.37 -7.90 33.31
N ASN A 209 5.23 -7.94 34.63
CA ASN A 209 6.17 -8.63 35.52
C ASN A 209 7.63 -8.28 35.22
N ASN A 210 7.95 -6.99 35.07
CA ASN A 210 9.27 -6.45 34.69
C ASN A 210 9.78 -6.88 33.29
N ASN A 211 8.94 -7.48 32.46
CA ASN A 211 9.26 -7.79 31.06
C ASN A 211 8.68 -6.72 30.16
N LEU A 212 9.50 -6.17 29.26
CA LEU A 212 9.07 -5.28 28.21
C LEU A 212 8.61 -6.13 27.00
N LEU A 213 7.36 -5.96 26.60
CA LEU A 213 6.75 -6.55 25.41
C LEU A 213 6.62 -5.46 24.36
N PHE A 214 7.08 -5.71 23.11
CA PHE A 214 7.00 -4.78 21.99
C PHE A 214 7.01 -5.50 20.65
#